data_d4a7ca2842efb398983fb536929a9f2b
#
_entry.id   d4a7ca2842efb398983fb536929a9f2b
#
_cell.length_a   1.000
_cell.length_b   1.000
_cell.length_c   1.000
_cell.angle_alpha   90.00
_cell.angle_beta   90.00
_cell.angle_gamma   90.00
#
_symmetry.space_group_name_H-M   'P 1'
#
loop_
_entity.id
_entity.type
_entity.pdbx_description
1 polymer ?
#
loop_
_entity_poly.entity_id
_entity_poly.type
_entity_poly.pdbx_seq_one_letter_code
_entity_poly.pdbx_strand_id
1 'polypeptide(L)'
;RRSSDLVVVVDDGSKPAAVVPHGVQLLRHETSLGIVASKNASLTALMDAGCEHLFLWDDDAWPIADNWHLPYIESPEPHLAYQFLDLAGTNKLNDLSVLYRDDQHVAYTGQRGVMLYYHRSAIEKVGGFDPVYGRGMYEHSDLALRIHNAGLTTWAYADVVGSEKLIHSLDEHEAVERSVPRPDRQALVERNVKIHNERRDTGFTGYVEYRK
;
A
#
# COMPACT_ATOMS: atom_id res chain seq x y z
N ARG A 1 2.56 24.99 16.33
CA ARG A 1 1.43 24.06 16.05
C ARG A 1 1.99 22.98 15.17
N ARG A 2 2.12 21.74 15.66
CA ARG A 2 2.25 20.59 14.77
C ARG A 2 0.98 20.57 13.93
N SER A 3 1.12 20.47 12.62
CA SER A 3 0.03 20.14 11.73
C SER A 3 -0.62 18.89 12.31
N SER A 4 -1.92 18.92 12.59
CA SER A 4 -2.64 17.73 13.01
C SER A 4 -2.59 16.75 11.86
N ASP A 5 -2.14 15.53 12.11
CA ASP A 5 -2.15 14.49 11.10
C ASP A 5 -3.59 14.30 10.59
N LEU A 6 -3.75 14.26 9.27
CA LEU A 6 -5.05 13.95 8.66
C LEU A 6 -5.22 12.43 8.65
N VAL A 7 -6.30 11.98 9.28
CA VAL A 7 -6.71 10.57 9.22
C VAL A 7 -7.98 10.46 8.39
N VAL A 8 -7.94 9.64 7.36
CA VAL A 8 -9.07 9.37 6.46
C VAL A 8 -9.37 7.88 6.49
N VAL A 9 -10.61 7.52 6.75
CA VAL A 9 -11.13 6.16 6.62
C VAL A 9 -12.00 6.08 5.38
N VAL A 10 -11.76 5.11 4.52
CA VAL A 10 -12.63 4.81 3.37
C VAL A 10 -13.40 3.54 3.68
N ASP A 11 -14.70 3.67 3.88
CA ASP A 11 -15.64 2.56 4.04
C ASP A 11 -16.18 2.12 2.68
N ASP A 12 -15.70 0.99 2.19
CA ASP A 12 -16.09 0.44 0.88
C ASP A 12 -17.41 -0.36 0.93
N GLY A 13 -18.44 0.24 1.49
CA GLY A 13 -19.80 -0.32 1.51
C GLY A 13 -20.05 -1.36 2.60
N SER A 14 -19.37 -1.26 3.76
CA SER A 14 -19.52 -2.19 4.89
C SER A 14 -20.94 -2.26 5.44
N LYS A 15 -21.31 -3.40 6.00
CA LYS A 15 -22.57 -3.64 6.68
C LYS A 15 -22.33 -4.33 8.03
N PRO A 16 -22.53 -3.64 9.16
CA PRO A 16 -22.95 -2.23 9.30
C PRO A 16 -21.90 -1.25 8.75
N ALA A 17 -22.30 0.01 8.53
CA ALA A 17 -21.40 1.08 8.13
C ALA A 17 -20.32 1.32 9.19
N ALA A 18 -19.11 1.67 8.73
CA ALA A 18 -18.01 2.01 9.62
C ALA A 18 -18.37 3.24 10.49
N VAL A 19 -17.96 3.21 11.75
CA VAL A 19 -18.04 4.32 12.70
C VAL A 19 -16.63 4.76 13.03
N VAL A 20 -16.35 6.05 12.84
CA VAL A 20 -15.01 6.60 13.08
C VAL A 20 -15.01 7.55 14.28
N PRO A 21 -13.87 7.71 14.99
CA PRO A 21 -13.71 8.67 16.08
C PRO A 21 -13.88 10.12 15.61
N HIS A 22 -14.18 11.01 16.55
CA HIS A 22 -14.20 12.45 16.27
C HIS A 22 -12.85 12.93 15.73
N GLY A 23 -12.88 13.73 14.66
CA GLY A 23 -11.68 14.26 14.01
C GLY A 23 -11.12 13.37 12.89
N VAL A 24 -11.65 12.18 12.69
CA VAL A 24 -11.33 11.30 11.56
C VAL A 24 -12.31 11.57 10.43
N GLN A 25 -11.83 11.77 9.21
CA GLN A 25 -12.67 11.93 8.03
C GLN A 25 -13.14 10.55 7.55
N LEU A 26 -14.46 10.39 7.38
CA LEU A 26 -15.04 9.19 6.77
C LEU A 26 -15.47 9.49 5.34
N LEU A 27 -14.95 8.70 4.40
CA LEU A 27 -15.45 8.60 3.03
C LEU A 27 -16.17 7.26 2.89
N ARG A 28 -17.35 7.25 2.26
CA ARG A 28 -18.12 6.02 2.12
C ARG A 28 -18.59 5.81 0.69
N HIS A 29 -18.35 4.60 0.19
CA HIS A 29 -19.00 4.11 -1.02
C HIS A 29 -20.35 3.47 -0.68
N GLU A 30 -21.38 3.74 -1.46
CA GLU A 30 -22.72 3.12 -1.30
C GLU A 30 -22.66 1.60 -1.45
N THR A 31 -21.81 1.12 -2.36
CA THR A 31 -21.54 -0.28 -2.61
C THR A 31 -20.04 -0.48 -2.74
N SER A 32 -19.54 -1.68 -2.43
CA SER A 32 -18.12 -1.99 -2.54
C SER A 32 -17.61 -1.87 -3.97
N LEU A 33 -16.66 -0.97 -4.17
CA LEU A 33 -15.96 -0.73 -5.44
C LEU A 33 -14.61 -1.48 -5.53
N GLY A 34 -14.11 -1.95 -4.41
CA GLY A 34 -12.85 -2.68 -4.28
C GLY A 34 -11.67 -1.79 -3.89
N ILE A 35 -10.54 -2.45 -3.58
CA ILE A 35 -9.40 -1.82 -2.94
C ILE A 35 -8.74 -0.73 -3.79
N VAL A 36 -8.73 -0.87 -5.12
CA VAL A 36 -8.18 0.14 -6.04
C VAL A 36 -8.92 1.46 -5.90
N ALA A 37 -10.26 1.43 -5.92
CA ALA A 37 -11.08 2.63 -5.76
C ALA A 37 -10.92 3.24 -4.36
N SER A 38 -10.89 2.41 -3.32
CA SER A 38 -10.73 2.86 -1.94
C SER A 38 -9.35 3.50 -1.69
N LYS A 39 -8.28 2.88 -2.18
CA LYS A 39 -6.92 3.46 -2.08
C LYS A 39 -6.80 4.77 -2.88
N ASN A 40 -7.43 4.88 -4.05
CA ASN A 40 -7.46 6.12 -4.82
C ASN A 40 -8.28 7.22 -4.12
N ALA A 41 -9.40 6.88 -3.47
CA ALA A 41 -10.15 7.83 -2.66
C ALA A 41 -9.31 8.37 -1.48
N SER A 42 -8.55 7.48 -0.81
CA SER A 42 -7.60 7.88 0.23
C SER A 42 -6.50 8.79 -0.30
N LEU A 43 -5.87 8.42 -1.42
CA LEU A 43 -4.84 9.26 -2.07
C LEU A 43 -5.39 10.62 -2.45
N THR A 44 -6.58 10.69 -3.05
CA THR A 44 -7.21 11.95 -3.43
C THR A 44 -7.39 12.86 -2.22
N ALA A 45 -7.96 12.35 -1.14
CA ALA A 45 -8.19 13.13 0.08
C ALA A 45 -6.90 13.67 0.70
N LEU A 46 -5.87 12.83 0.79
CA LEU A 46 -4.56 13.22 1.35
C LEU A 46 -3.82 14.22 0.45
N MET A 47 -3.83 14.00 -0.86
CA MET A 47 -3.20 14.90 -1.82
C MET A 47 -3.88 16.26 -1.89
N ASP A 48 -5.21 16.31 -1.84
CA ASP A 48 -5.99 17.56 -1.86
C ASP A 48 -5.83 18.34 -0.55
N ALA A 49 -5.63 17.65 0.56
CA ALA A 49 -5.30 18.27 1.85
C ALA A 49 -3.85 18.80 1.92
N GLY A 50 -3.03 18.54 0.92
CA GLY A 50 -1.64 19.02 0.88
C GLY A 50 -0.67 18.18 1.72
N CYS A 51 -1.02 16.94 2.10
CA CYS A 51 -0.12 16.05 2.84
C CYS A 51 1.13 15.76 2.01
N GLU A 52 2.29 15.79 2.66
CA GLU A 52 3.58 15.50 2.04
C GLU A 52 3.93 14.00 2.13
N HIS A 53 3.65 13.39 3.28
CA HIS A 53 3.87 11.99 3.57
C HIS A 53 2.52 11.27 3.65
N LEU A 54 2.34 10.24 2.85
CA LEU A 54 1.08 9.52 2.67
C LEU A 54 1.27 8.08 3.13
N PHE A 55 0.50 7.66 4.13
CA PHE A 55 0.48 6.29 4.63
C PHE A 55 -0.89 5.69 4.35
N LEU A 56 -0.94 4.64 3.54
CA LEU A 56 -2.15 3.89 3.27
C LEU A 56 -2.11 2.57 4.01
N TRP A 57 -3.19 2.28 4.74
CA TRP A 57 -3.31 1.09 5.58
C TRP A 57 -4.51 0.26 5.17
N ASP A 58 -4.35 -1.04 5.21
CA ASP A 58 -5.49 -1.96 5.27
C ASP A 58 -5.98 -2.01 6.74
N ASP A 59 -7.24 -2.40 6.96
CA ASP A 59 -7.90 -2.33 8.27
C ASP A 59 -7.45 -3.44 9.25
N ASP A 60 -6.61 -4.35 8.80
CA ASP A 60 -6.04 -5.46 9.54
C ASP A 60 -4.56 -5.21 9.96
N ALA A 61 -4.09 -3.97 9.87
CA ALA A 61 -2.75 -3.59 10.28
C ALA A 61 -2.73 -2.28 11.08
N TRP A 62 -1.80 -2.16 12.02
CA TRP A 62 -1.66 -0.99 12.88
C TRP A 62 -0.23 -0.79 13.39
N PRO A 63 0.15 0.45 13.77
CA PRO A 63 1.44 0.71 14.41
C PRO A 63 1.46 0.16 15.84
N ILE A 64 2.62 -0.36 16.26
CA ILE A 64 2.88 -0.88 17.60
C ILE A 64 3.97 -0.12 18.36
N ALA A 65 4.52 0.91 17.74
CA ALA A 65 5.53 1.79 18.35
C ALA A 65 5.18 3.25 18.12
N ASP A 66 5.49 4.16 19.05
CA ASP A 66 5.15 5.58 18.99
C ASP A 66 5.93 6.15 17.83
N ASN A 67 6.94 6.19 17.42
CA ASN A 67 7.60 6.85 16.29
C ASN A 67 7.71 5.95 15.04
N TRP A 68 6.75 5.08 14.84
CA TRP A 68 6.74 4.09 13.75
C TRP A 68 6.97 4.68 12.35
N HIS A 69 6.50 5.90 12.13
CA HIS A 69 6.54 6.59 10.84
C HIS A 69 7.91 7.21 10.52
N LEU A 70 8.75 7.50 11.52
CA LEU A 70 10.02 8.21 11.33
C LEU A 70 10.97 7.54 10.34
N PRO A 71 11.24 6.23 10.41
CA PRO A 71 12.15 5.60 9.45
C PRO A 71 11.67 5.70 7.99
N TYR A 72 10.35 5.78 7.79
CA TYR A 72 9.77 5.96 6.45
C TYR A 72 9.95 7.38 5.93
N ILE A 73 9.63 8.38 6.74
CA ILE A 73 9.71 9.80 6.30
C ILE A 73 11.14 10.32 6.24
N GLU A 74 12.07 9.75 6.99
CA GLU A 74 13.49 10.10 6.98
C GLU A 74 14.26 9.36 5.88
N SER A 75 13.67 8.35 5.26
CA SER A 75 14.25 7.63 4.14
C SER A 75 14.33 8.52 2.89
N PRO A 76 15.40 8.41 2.08
CA PRO A 76 15.47 9.05 0.77
C PRO A 76 14.55 8.40 -0.27
N GLU A 77 14.00 7.21 0.01
CA GLU A 77 13.11 6.49 -0.89
C GLU A 77 11.67 7.04 -0.81
N PRO A 78 11.12 7.60 -1.88
CA PRO A 78 9.78 8.19 -1.86
C PRO A 78 8.65 7.15 -1.88
N HIS A 79 8.98 5.86 -1.85
CA HIS A 79 8.04 4.75 -1.68
C HIS A 79 8.70 3.60 -0.94
N LEU A 80 8.01 3.12 0.09
CA LEU A 80 8.34 1.95 0.89
C LEU A 80 7.07 1.22 1.27
N ALA A 81 7.16 -0.07 1.60
CA ALA A 81 6.00 -0.85 2.01
C ALA A 81 6.38 -1.86 3.09
N TYR A 82 5.54 -2.00 4.09
CA TYR A 82 5.72 -3.00 5.14
C TYR A 82 5.65 -4.44 4.60
N GLN A 83 6.69 -5.24 4.89
CA GLN A 83 6.87 -6.56 4.27
C GLN A 83 6.72 -7.75 5.22
N PHE A 84 6.26 -7.57 6.46
CA PHE A 84 6.09 -8.64 7.45
C PHE A 84 7.35 -9.44 7.76
N LEU A 85 8.51 -8.84 7.77
CA LEU A 85 9.71 -9.58 8.05
C LEU A 85 9.69 -10.15 9.47
N ASP A 86 9.59 -11.47 9.54
CA ASP A 86 9.87 -12.27 10.70
C ASP A 86 9.08 -11.93 11.97
N LEU A 87 7.78 -12.03 11.91
CA LEU A 87 6.99 -12.02 13.11
C LEU A 87 6.68 -13.44 13.54
N ALA A 88 7.25 -13.84 14.66
CA ALA A 88 6.93 -15.06 15.42
C ALA A 88 7.09 -16.40 14.65
N GLY A 89 8.00 -16.48 13.68
CA GLY A 89 8.32 -17.70 12.98
C GLY A 89 7.22 -18.22 12.05
N THR A 90 6.18 -17.44 11.85
CA THR A 90 5.16 -17.71 10.82
C THR A 90 5.58 -17.04 9.53
N ASN A 91 6.34 -17.73 8.74
CA ASN A 91 6.91 -17.21 7.53
C ASN A 91 5.90 -17.24 6.38
N LYS A 92 4.98 -16.29 6.33
CA LYS A 92 4.16 -16.02 5.15
C LYS A 92 4.96 -15.43 3.99
N LEU A 93 6.20 -15.09 4.21
CA LEU A 93 7.08 -14.46 3.24
C LEU A 93 7.96 -15.44 2.47
N ASN A 94 7.73 -16.73 2.57
CA ASN A 94 8.44 -17.72 1.76
C ASN A 94 8.33 -17.50 0.25
N ASP A 95 7.40 -16.65 -0.17
CA ASP A 95 7.19 -16.26 -1.57
C ASP A 95 7.99 -15.01 -2.00
N LEU A 96 8.60 -14.29 -1.05
CA LEU A 96 9.44 -13.13 -1.31
C LEU A 96 10.88 -13.38 -0.86
N SER A 97 11.82 -13.14 -1.75
CA SER A 97 13.24 -13.23 -1.44
C SER A 97 13.84 -11.85 -1.20
N VAL A 98 14.78 -11.78 -0.26
CA VAL A 98 15.60 -10.57 -0.06
C VAL A 98 16.61 -10.45 -1.19
N LEU A 99 16.64 -9.31 -1.87
CA LEU A 99 17.57 -8.98 -2.93
C LEU A 99 18.76 -8.17 -2.43
N TYR A 100 18.51 -7.28 -1.44
CA TYR A 100 19.51 -6.39 -0.86
C TYR A 100 19.15 -6.04 0.57
N ARG A 101 20.15 -5.76 1.39
CA ARG A 101 19.97 -5.23 2.75
C ARG A 101 21.17 -4.36 3.13
N ASP A 102 20.89 -3.21 3.73
CA ASP A 102 21.85 -2.36 4.45
C ASP A 102 21.34 -2.04 5.86
N ASP A 103 21.83 -0.96 6.45
CA ASP A 103 21.44 -0.54 7.81
C ASP A 103 20.07 0.15 7.85
N GLN A 104 19.53 0.59 6.71
CA GLN A 104 18.29 1.36 6.61
C GLN A 104 17.18 0.60 5.86
N HIS A 105 17.52 -0.14 4.80
CA HIS A 105 16.56 -0.72 3.88
C HIS A 105 16.78 -2.21 3.64
N VAL A 106 15.68 -2.89 3.34
CA VAL A 106 15.66 -4.25 2.81
C VAL A 106 14.85 -4.26 1.52
N ALA A 107 15.45 -4.69 0.41
CA ALA A 107 14.79 -4.82 -0.89
C ALA A 107 14.39 -6.27 -1.16
N TYR A 108 13.26 -6.45 -1.85
CA TYR A 108 12.60 -7.74 -2.07
C TYR A 108 12.25 -8.00 -3.53
N THR A 109 11.91 -9.25 -3.84
CA THR A 109 11.42 -9.67 -5.17
C THR A 109 9.96 -9.27 -5.43
N GLY A 110 9.24 -8.80 -4.44
CA GLY A 110 7.83 -8.39 -4.53
C GLY A 110 7.43 -7.53 -3.35
N GLN A 111 6.14 -7.17 -3.26
CA GLN A 111 5.61 -6.25 -2.26
C GLN A 111 4.29 -6.73 -1.68
N ARG A 112 4.09 -6.46 -0.38
CA ARG A 112 2.80 -6.55 0.31
C ARG A 112 2.05 -5.22 0.21
N GLY A 113 0.74 -5.25 0.42
CA GLY A 113 -0.11 -4.09 0.24
C GLY A 113 -0.75 -3.52 1.51
N VAL A 114 -0.46 -4.08 2.69
CA VAL A 114 -1.16 -3.75 3.95
C VAL A 114 -0.81 -2.38 4.52
N MET A 115 0.45 -1.96 4.42
CA MET A 115 0.88 -0.60 4.70
C MET A 115 1.82 -0.13 3.60
N LEU A 116 1.47 1.00 2.99
CA LEU A 116 2.18 1.60 1.88
C LEU A 116 2.52 3.05 2.23
N TYR A 117 3.78 3.40 2.17
CA TYR A 117 4.26 4.77 2.31
C TYR A 117 4.54 5.36 0.94
N TYR A 118 4.09 6.58 0.71
CA TYR A 118 4.44 7.40 -0.45
C TYR A 118 4.79 8.81 -0.03
N HIS A 119 5.87 9.34 -0.57
CA HIS A 119 6.08 10.77 -0.60
C HIS A 119 5.23 11.38 -1.73
N ARG A 120 4.64 12.55 -1.49
CA ARG A 120 3.76 13.25 -2.42
C ARG A 120 4.31 13.33 -3.85
N SER A 121 5.61 13.61 -4.01
CA SER A 121 6.26 13.76 -5.33
C SER A 121 6.17 12.50 -6.19
N ALA A 122 6.15 11.30 -5.59
CA ALA A 122 5.99 10.07 -6.34
C ALA A 122 4.61 9.98 -6.99
N ILE A 123 3.55 10.32 -6.23
CA ILE A 123 2.17 10.32 -6.73
C ILE A 123 1.97 11.43 -7.77
N GLU A 124 2.55 12.61 -7.57
CA GLU A 124 2.52 13.69 -8.58
C GLU A 124 3.18 13.28 -9.90
N LYS A 125 4.20 12.43 -9.83
CA LYS A 125 4.94 11.98 -11.02
C LYS A 125 4.24 10.87 -11.80
N VAL A 126 3.71 9.85 -11.11
CA VAL A 126 3.21 8.63 -11.78
C VAL A 126 1.69 8.41 -11.62
N GLY A 127 1.00 9.25 -10.83
CA GLY A 127 -0.42 9.08 -10.51
C GLY A 127 -0.67 8.03 -9.43
N GLY A 128 -1.90 7.56 -9.33
CA GLY A 128 -2.35 6.59 -8.32
C GLY A 128 -2.41 5.15 -8.78
N PHE A 129 -3.28 4.37 -8.12
CA PHE A 129 -3.52 2.97 -8.43
C PHE A 129 -4.34 2.83 -9.72
N ASP A 130 -3.95 1.91 -10.59
CA ASP A 130 -4.58 1.78 -11.91
C ASP A 130 -5.89 0.99 -11.84
N PRO A 131 -7.02 1.59 -12.29
CA PRO A 131 -8.32 0.91 -12.37
C PRO A 131 -8.32 -0.34 -13.25
N VAL A 132 -7.31 -0.54 -14.09
CA VAL A 132 -7.16 -1.77 -14.90
C VAL A 132 -7.10 -3.02 -14.02
N TYR A 133 -6.65 -2.90 -12.77
CA TYR A 133 -6.62 -4.01 -11.80
C TYR A 133 -7.98 -4.32 -11.18
N GLY A 134 -9.02 -3.55 -11.49
CA GLY A 134 -10.40 -3.79 -11.04
C GLY A 134 -10.51 -3.71 -9.52
N ARG A 135 -10.98 -4.81 -8.90
CA ARG A 135 -11.18 -4.86 -7.45
C ARG A 135 -9.88 -5.03 -6.63
N GLY A 136 -8.73 -5.20 -7.27
CA GLY A 136 -7.43 -5.32 -6.62
C GLY A 136 -6.59 -6.49 -7.11
N MET A 137 -5.55 -6.82 -6.37
CA MET A 137 -4.45 -7.73 -6.69
C MET A 137 -3.47 -7.15 -7.71
N TYR A 138 -2.22 -6.99 -7.28
CA TYR A 138 -1.11 -6.40 -8.02
C TYR A 138 -1.16 -4.87 -8.24
N GLU A 139 -2.23 -4.16 -7.84
CA GLU A 139 -2.35 -2.71 -7.99
C GLU A 139 -1.24 -1.94 -7.27
N HIS A 140 -0.88 -2.40 -6.04
CA HIS A 140 0.18 -1.80 -5.24
C HIS A 140 1.57 -2.11 -5.81
N SER A 141 1.80 -3.33 -6.30
CA SER A 141 3.06 -3.71 -6.94
C SER A 141 3.27 -2.97 -8.27
N ASP A 142 2.20 -2.72 -9.03
CA ASP A 142 2.24 -1.91 -10.25
C ASP A 142 2.62 -0.46 -9.96
N LEU A 143 2.00 0.15 -8.95
CA LEU A 143 2.33 1.53 -8.57
C LEU A 143 3.80 1.65 -8.13
N ALA A 144 4.29 0.70 -7.33
CA ALA A 144 5.70 0.65 -6.93
C ALA A 144 6.64 0.51 -8.13
N LEU A 145 6.33 -0.37 -9.09
CA LEU A 145 7.10 -0.51 -10.34
C LEU A 145 7.09 0.78 -11.16
N ARG A 146 5.95 1.46 -11.30
CA ARG A 146 5.89 2.74 -12.05
C ARG A 146 6.75 3.81 -11.40
N ILE A 147 6.77 3.88 -10.06
CA ILE A 147 7.64 4.80 -9.32
C ILE A 147 9.12 4.45 -9.57
N HIS A 148 9.48 3.18 -9.48
CA HIS A 148 10.84 2.72 -9.73
C HIS A 148 11.28 2.95 -11.18
N ASN A 149 10.46 2.56 -12.16
CA ASN A 149 10.74 2.75 -13.58
C ASN A 149 10.86 4.23 -13.97
N ALA A 150 10.19 5.13 -13.24
CA ALA A 150 10.36 6.58 -13.37
C ALA A 150 11.66 7.11 -12.76
N GLY A 151 12.51 6.23 -12.20
CA GLY A 151 13.81 6.57 -11.61
C GLY A 151 13.71 7.25 -10.24
N LEU A 152 12.61 7.08 -9.51
CA LEU A 152 12.38 7.75 -8.24
C LEU A 152 12.86 6.93 -7.03
N THR A 153 12.92 5.60 -7.14
CA THR A 153 13.39 4.70 -6.07
C THR A 153 14.59 3.89 -6.52
N THR A 154 15.44 3.53 -5.57
CA THR A 154 16.58 2.65 -5.79
C THR A 154 16.15 1.20 -6.08
N TRP A 155 15.08 0.76 -5.41
CA TRP A 155 14.50 -0.57 -5.58
C TRP A 155 13.00 -0.48 -5.89
N ALA A 156 12.50 -1.43 -6.66
CA ALA A 156 11.06 -1.49 -6.95
C ALA A 156 10.24 -1.79 -5.68
N TYR A 157 10.76 -2.64 -4.82
CA TYR A 157 10.09 -3.09 -3.60
C TYR A 157 11.06 -3.07 -2.43
N ALA A 158 10.83 -2.20 -1.47
CA ALA A 158 11.68 -2.09 -0.28
C ALA A 158 10.86 -1.76 0.97
N ASP A 159 11.44 -2.05 2.12
CA ASP A 159 10.96 -1.69 3.45
C ASP A 159 12.11 -1.13 4.29
N VAL A 160 11.80 -0.47 5.39
CA VAL A 160 12.78 -0.06 6.38
C VAL A 160 13.23 -1.25 7.24
N VAL A 161 14.50 -1.28 7.61
CA VAL A 161 15.02 -2.29 8.55
C VAL A 161 14.35 -2.15 9.90
N GLY A 162 13.86 -3.26 10.47
CA GLY A 162 13.22 -3.27 11.79
C GLY A 162 11.74 -2.91 11.77
N SER A 163 11.12 -2.85 10.60
CA SER A 163 9.68 -2.56 10.45
C SER A 163 8.77 -3.49 11.26
N GLU A 164 9.20 -4.74 11.50
CA GLU A 164 8.51 -5.73 12.35
C GLU A 164 8.37 -5.29 13.81
N LYS A 165 9.17 -4.32 14.27
CA LYS A 165 9.08 -3.73 15.61
C LYS A 165 8.21 -2.47 15.65
N LEU A 166 7.79 -2.00 14.50
CA LEU A 166 7.05 -0.75 14.33
C LEU A 166 5.58 -0.98 13.98
N ILE A 167 5.31 -2.04 13.23
CA ILE A 167 4.02 -2.34 12.62
C ILE A 167 3.64 -3.80 12.86
N HIS A 168 2.35 -4.04 13.03
CA HIS A 168 1.77 -5.39 13.10
C HIS A 168 0.61 -5.51 12.11
N SER A 169 0.44 -6.71 11.54
CA SER A 169 -0.71 -7.04 10.69
C SER A 169 -1.26 -8.42 11.02
N LEU A 170 -2.57 -8.56 11.02
CA LEU A 170 -3.24 -9.86 11.17
C LEU A 170 -2.99 -10.78 9.97
N ASP A 171 -2.75 -10.22 8.79
CA ASP A 171 -2.47 -10.99 7.56
C ASP A 171 -1.20 -11.84 7.69
N GLU A 172 -0.29 -11.46 8.58
CA GLU A 172 0.93 -12.21 8.91
C GLU A 172 0.61 -13.60 9.49
N HIS A 173 -0.51 -13.73 10.17
CA HIS A 173 -0.92 -14.97 10.87
C HIS A 173 -2.09 -15.69 10.20
N GLU A 174 -2.47 -15.30 8.97
CA GLU A 174 -3.65 -15.86 8.27
C GLU A 174 -4.98 -15.72 9.04
N ALA A 175 -5.00 -14.83 10.02
CA ALA A 175 -6.17 -14.61 10.87
C ALA A 175 -7.26 -13.75 10.20
N VAL A 176 -7.04 -13.32 8.97
CA VAL A 176 -7.94 -12.39 8.26
C VAL A 176 -9.08 -13.15 7.59
N GLU A 177 -10.30 -12.80 7.97
CA GLU A 177 -11.50 -13.20 7.25
C GLU A 177 -11.65 -12.33 5.99
N ARG A 178 -11.73 -12.98 4.83
CA ARG A 178 -11.72 -12.27 3.55
C ARG A 178 -13.13 -12.16 2.96
N SER A 179 -13.54 -10.93 2.65
CA SER A 179 -14.83 -10.63 2.05
C SER A 179 -15.00 -11.13 0.61
N VAL A 180 -13.90 -11.32 -0.11
CA VAL A 180 -13.93 -11.84 -1.50
C VAL A 180 -13.71 -13.35 -1.48
N PRO A 181 -14.62 -14.17 -2.04
CA PRO A 181 -14.47 -15.61 -2.10
C PRO A 181 -13.18 -16.05 -2.78
N ARG A 182 -12.60 -17.17 -2.33
CA ARG A 182 -11.31 -17.67 -2.84
C ARG A 182 -11.27 -17.87 -4.36
N PRO A 183 -12.32 -18.43 -5.03
CA PRO A 183 -12.32 -18.58 -6.50
C PRO A 183 -12.24 -17.23 -7.22
N ASP A 184 -12.97 -16.22 -6.73
CA ASP A 184 -12.99 -14.88 -7.34
C ASP A 184 -11.63 -14.18 -7.16
N ARG A 185 -11.01 -14.33 -5.98
CA ARG A 185 -9.64 -13.84 -5.75
C ARG A 185 -8.64 -14.52 -6.69
N GLN A 186 -8.74 -15.84 -6.86
CA GLN A 186 -7.85 -16.57 -7.75
C GLN A 186 -7.98 -16.07 -9.21
N ALA A 187 -9.19 -15.87 -9.69
CA ALA A 187 -9.43 -15.32 -11.02
C ALA A 187 -8.85 -13.90 -11.19
N LEU A 188 -8.96 -13.04 -10.16
CA LEU A 188 -8.32 -11.73 -10.15
C LEU A 188 -6.79 -11.83 -10.22
N VAL A 189 -6.19 -12.72 -9.42
CA VAL A 189 -4.74 -12.95 -9.44
C VAL A 189 -4.28 -13.40 -10.83
N GLU A 190 -4.93 -14.42 -11.41
CA GLU A 190 -4.58 -14.98 -12.73
C GLU A 190 -4.69 -13.95 -13.87
N ARG A 191 -5.69 -13.07 -13.79
CA ARG A 191 -5.85 -11.98 -14.74
C ARG A 191 -4.77 -10.91 -14.53
N ASN A 192 -4.60 -10.45 -13.28
CA ASN A 192 -3.84 -9.26 -12.98
C ASN A 192 -2.32 -9.50 -13.01
N VAL A 193 -1.86 -10.73 -12.71
CA VAL A 193 -0.45 -11.10 -12.85
C VAL A 193 0.05 -10.94 -14.30
N LYS A 194 -0.80 -11.19 -15.30
CA LYS A 194 -0.43 -11.02 -16.71
C LYS A 194 -0.19 -9.56 -17.04
N ILE A 195 -1.10 -8.67 -16.61
CA ILE A 195 -0.97 -7.21 -16.78
C ILE A 195 0.30 -6.70 -16.08
N HIS A 196 0.50 -7.12 -14.83
CA HIS A 196 1.65 -6.73 -14.04
C HIS A 196 2.98 -7.17 -14.69
N ASN A 197 3.06 -8.43 -15.15
CA ASN A 197 4.25 -8.96 -15.82
C ASN A 197 4.57 -8.21 -17.12
N GLU A 198 3.55 -7.95 -17.96
CA GLU A 198 3.71 -7.17 -19.19
C GLU A 198 4.26 -5.77 -18.89
N ARG A 199 3.74 -5.08 -17.88
CA ARG A 199 4.20 -3.75 -17.47
C ARG A 199 5.61 -3.77 -16.90
N ARG A 200 5.94 -4.78 -16.10
CA ARG A 200 7.30 -4.99 -15.60
C ARG A 200 8.28 -5.19 -16.76
N ASP A 201 7.94 -6.06 -17.69
CA ASP A 201 8.82 -6.44 -18.80
C ASP A 201 8.98 -5.30 -19.82
N THR A 202 8.01 -4.41 -19.95
CA THR A 202 8.06 -3.22 -20.82
C THR A 202 8.58 -1.96 -20.12
N GLY A 203 8.82 -1.99 -18.81
CA GLY A 203 9.26 -0.81 -18.05
C GLY A 203 8.20 0.31 -18.03
N PHE A 204 6.92 -0.04 -17.93
CA PHE A 204 5.83 0.95 -17.99
C PHE A 204 5.96 2.05 -16.92
N THR A 205 5.86 3.33 -17.35
CA THR A 205 5.98 4.54 -16.49
C THR A 205 4.81 5.51 -16.65
N GLY A 206 3.73 5.08 -17.32
CA GLY A 206 2.60 5.96 -17.63
C GLY A 206 1.95 6.57 -16.38
N TYR A 207 1.58 7.86 -16.46
CA TYR A 207 0.77 8.49 -15.43
C TYR A 207 -0.64 7.87 -15.40
N VAL A 208 -1.11 7.55 -14.21
CA VAL A 208 -2.46 7.00 -14.00
C VAL A 208 -3.30 7.99 -13.20
N GLU A 209 -4.38 8.46 -13.81
CA GLU A 209 -5.32 9.36 -13.15
C GLU A 209 -6.12 8.62 -12.05
N TYR A 210 -6.15 9.21 -10.86
CA TYR A 210 -6.78 8.63 -9.67
C TYR A 210 -7.91 9.48 -9.06
N ARG A 211 -8.09 10.72 -9.54
CA ARG A 211 -9.13 11.66 -9.10
C ARG A 211 -10.40 11.52 -9.94
N LYS A 212 -11.05 10.39 -9.87
CA LYS A 212 -12.31 10.17 -10.61
C LYS A 212 -13.47 9.95 -9.68
#